data_2690d2f9285c54115a382510718d57e0
#
_entry.id   2690d2f9285c54115a382510718d57e0
#
_cell.length_a   1.000
_cell.length_b   1.000
_cell.length_c   1.000
_cell.angle_alpha   90.00
_cell.angle_beta   90.00
_cell.angle_gamma   90.00
#
_symmetry.space_group_name_H-M   'P 1'
#
loop_
_entity.id
_entity.type
_entity.pdbx_description
1 polymer ?
#
loop_
_entity_poly.entity_id
_entity_poly.type
_entity_poly.pdbx_seq_one_letter_code
_entity_poly.pdbx_strand_id
1 'polypeptide(L)'
;LELGETAGAAGIGLLDAPVSGGPIVAQQGGLAIMVGGDPALFDEARPDFEAKGSPFRHVGPLGAGLTIKLVNNMIAISAAPVVLEALRIGLAQGMDLSTMVDVIRASSGNTWLTQEWDQSKMFLQFALRDPSQLEGFVATGLKDMELVASTCAAAGIDAPLLHHSIRALEELGVEGFRSNLATVLEALQSD
;
A
#
# COMPACT_ATOMS: atom_id res chain seq x y z
N LEU A 1 -13.00 -8.56 15.61
CA LEU A 1 -14.09 -8.31 16.58
C LEU A 1 -14.05 -9.29 17.76
N GLU A 2 -13.83 -10.57 17.52
CA GLU A 2 -13.75 -11.61 18.56
C GLU A 2 -12.72 -11.30 19.67
N LEU A 3 -11.52 -10.80 19.28
CA LEU A 3 -10.52 -10.33 20.25
C LEU A 3 -11.03 -9.14 21.09
N GLY A 4 -11.83 -8.25 20.49
CA GLY A 4 -12.42 -7.11 21.18
C GLY A 4 -13.42 -7.53 22.24
N GLU A 5 -14.26 -8.50 21.95
CA GLU A 5 -15.21 -9.07 22.92
C GLU A 5 -14.48 -9.75 24.08
N THR A 6 -13.45 -10.53 23.78
CA THR A 6 -12.61 -11.20 24.80
C THR A 6 -11.88 -10.19 25.69
N ALA A 7 -11.28 -9.16 25.11
CA ALA A 7 -10.60 -8.10 25.84
C ALA A 7 -11.58 -7.33 26.73
N GLY A 8 -12.74 -6.94 26.18
CA GLY A 8 -13.78 -6.24 26.93
C GLY A 8 -14.31 -7.03 28.12
N ALA A 9 -14.52 -8.35 27.95
CA ALA A 9 -14.92 -9.22 29.05
C ALA A 9 -13.87 -9.32 30.18
N ALA A 10 -12.59 -9.11 29.83
CA ALA A 10 -11.49 -9.08 30.79
C ALA A 10 -11.20 -7.65 31.34
N GLY A 11 -11.98 -6.64 30.95
CA GLY A 11 -11.75 -5.23 31.34
C GLY A 11 -10.51 -4.61 30.70
N ILE A 12 -10.04 -5.16 29.57
CA ILE A 12 -8.86 -4.69 28.84
C ILE A 12 -9.30 -3.82 27.67
N GLY A 13 -8.78 -2.59 27.59
CA GLY A 13 -8.96 -1.72 26.43
C GLY A 13 -8.16 -2.26 25.24
N LEU A 14 -8.76 -2.25 24.03
CA LEU A 14 -8.13 -2.71 22.80
C LEU A 14 -8.27 -1.64 21.70
N LEU A 15 -7.15 -1.39 21.00
CA LEU A 15 -7.10 -0.58 19.79
C LEU A 15 -6.53 -1.44 18.65
N ASP A 16 -7.03 -1.25 17.44
CA ASP A 16 -6.37 -1.71 16.23
C ASP A 16 -5.63 -0.53 15.58
N ALA A 17 -4.35 -0.72 15.27
CA ALA A 17 -3.49 0.37 14.82
C ALA A 17 -2.56 -0.07 13.67
N PRO A 18 -3.12 -0.48 12.51
CA PRO A 18 -2.31 -0.80 11.36
C PRO A 18 -1.55 0.43 10.83
N VAL A 19 -0.45 0.15 10.13
CA VAL A 19 0.46 1.18 9.61
C VAL A 19 0.56 1.15 8.09
N SER A 20 0.95 2.27 7.49
CA SER A 20 1.27 2.39 6.07
C SER A 20 2.52 3.26 5.87
N GLY A 21 3.31 2.97 4.82
CA GLY A 21 4.53 3.70 4.47
C GLY A 21 5.71 2.80 4.06
N GLY A 22 5.67 1.53 4.42
CA GLY A 22 6.74 0.57 4.09
C GLY A 22 8.04 0.78 4.88
N PRO A 23 9.08 -0.05 4.63
CA PRO A 23 10.30 -0.10 5.45
C PRO A 23 11.11 1.20 5.47
N ILE A 24 11.18 1.91 4.34
CA ILE A 24 11.94 3.17 4.22
C ILE A 24 11.31 4.25 5.10
N VAL A 25 10.00 4.42 5.00
CA VAL A 25 9.24 5.40 5.78
C VAL A 25 9.26 5.02 7.27
N ALA A 26 9.25 3.72 7.59
CA ALA A 26 9.38 3.22 8.96
C ALA A 26 10.70 3.64 9.61
N GLN A 27 11.82 3.53 8.88
CA GLN A 27 13.15 3.96 9.36
C GLN A 27 13.23 5.47 9.64
N GLN A 28 12.41 6.25 8.96
CA GLN A 28 12.33 7.70 9.13
C GLN A 28 11.32 8.14 10.21
N GLY A 29 10.63 7.19 10.86
CA GLY A 29 9.56 7.49 11.82
C GLY A 29 8.32 8.13 11.20
N GLY A 30 8.13 7.99 9.88
CA GLY A 30 7.06 8.61 9.11
C GLY A 30 5.84 7.73 8.84
N LEU A 31 5.72 6.56 9.49
CA LEU A 31 4.58 5.67 9.27
C LEU A 31 3.25 6.37 9.56
N ALA A 32 2.32 6.28 8.63
CA ALA A 32 0.94 6.65 8.88
C ALA A 32 0.26 5.56 9.72
N ILE A 33 -0.31 5.93 10.88
CA ILE A 33 -0.97 4.99 11.81
C ILE A 33 -2.47 5.27 11.80
N MET A 34 -3.28 4.25 11.56
CA MET A 34 -4.74 4.32 11.45
C MET A 34 -5.34 3.62 12.67
N VAL A 35 -5.88 4.37 13.64
CA VAL A 35 -6.27 3.80 14.93
C VAL A 35 -7.78 3.66 15.03
N GLY A 36 -8.25 2.42 15.25
CA GLY A 36 -9.65 2.11 15.57
C GLY A 36 -9.79 1.73 17.04
N GLY A 37 -10.90 2.13 17.66
CA GLY A 37 -11.23 1.78 19.04
C GLY A 37 -11.84 2.93 19.82
N ASP A 38 -11.85 2.82 21.15
CA ASP A 38 -12.39 3.85 22.05
C ASP A 38 -11.58 5.17 21.94
N PRO A 39 -12.22 6.33 21.75
CA PRO A 39 -11.53 7.61 21.66
C PRO A 39 -10.73 7.98 22.91
N ALA A 40 -11.20 7.63 24.11
CA ALA A 40 -10.50 7.96 25.35
C ALA A 40 -9.22 7.10 25.46
N LEU A 41 -9.29 5.84 25.09
CA LEU A 41 -8.11 4.97 25.02
C LEU A 41 -7.12 5.42 23.94
N PHE A 42 -7.62 5.93 22.80
CA PHE A 42 -6.75 6.52 21.78
C PHE A 42 -6.01 7.75 22.33
N ASP A 43 -6.69 8.63 23.07
CA ASP A 43 -6.05 9.81 23.66
C ASP A 43 -5.03 9.43 24.74
N GLU A 44 -5.29 8.39 25.54
CA GLU A 44 -4.35 7.84 26.51
C GLU A 44 -3.07 7.26 25.83
N ALA A 45 -3.26 6.52 24.71
CA ALA A 45 -2.18 5.90 23.96
C ALA A 45 -1.44 6.86 22.99
N ARG A 46 -1.86 8.13 22.92
CA ARG A 46 -1.27 9.14 22.02
C ARG A 46 0.26 9.22 22.09
N PRO A 47 0.92 9.25 23.26
CA PRO A 47 2.38 9.31 23.34
C PRO A 47 3.07 8.11 22.69
N ASP A 48 2.45 6.92 22.72
CA ASP A 48 2.98 5.72 22.10
C ASP A 48 2.91 5.81 20.56
N PHE A 49 1.87 6.43 20.00
CA PHE A 49 1.77 6.66 18.56
C PHE A 49 2.77 7.73 18.10
N GLU A 50 2.94 8.82 18.84
CA GLU A 50 3.92 9.87 18.56
C GLU A 50 5.36 9.32 18.48
N ALA A 51 5.66 8.32 19.31
CA ALA A 51 6.97 7.67 19.33
C ALA A 51 7.20 6.71 18.13
N LYS A 52 6.14 6.27 17.44
CA LYS A 52 6.22 5.23 16.41
C LYS A 52 6.03 5.75 14.98
N GLY A 53 5.37 6.90 14.82
CA GLY A 53 5.11 7.43 13.48
C GLY A 53 4.23 8.67 13.46
N SER A 54 4.17 9.31 12.28
CA SER A 54 3.31 10.46 12.02
C SER A 54 3.01 10.53 10.51
N PRO A 55 1.75 10.80 10.09
CA PRO A 55 0.60 11.12 10.93
C PRO A 55 -0.05 9.87 11.57
N PHE A 56 -0.67 10.05 12.73
CA PHE A 56 -1.58 9.07 13.31
C PHE A 56 -2.98 9.67 13.48
N ARG A 57 -4.01 8.86 13.27
CA ARG A 57 -5.40 9.34 13.30
C ARG A 57 -6.32 8.30 13.91
N HIS A 58 -7.22 8.76 14.78
CA HIS A 58 -8.40 7.98 15.17
C HIS A 58 -9.38 7.96 13.98
N VAL A 59 -9.75 6.76 13.51
CA VAL A 59 -10.55 6.59 12.28
C VAL A 59 -11.92 5.96 12.53
N GLY A 60 -12.25 5.60 13.77
CA GLY A 60 -13.55 5.05 14.12
C GLY A 60 -13.51 3.98 15.21
N PRO A 61 -14.57 3.17 15.37
CA PRO A 61 -14.62 2.11 16.36
C PRO A 61 -13.57 1.02 16.10
N LEU A 62 -13.44 0.07 17.04
CA LEU A 62 -12.53 -1.08 16.91
C LEU A 62 -12.77 -1.82 15.59
N GLY A 63 -11.69 -2.06 14.84
CA GLY A 63 -11.70 -2.63 13.50
C GLY A 63 -11.69 -1.59 12.35
N ALA A 64 -11.98 -0.31 12.64
CA ALA A 64 -11.97 0.75 11.63
C ALA A 64 -10.56 1.00 11.07
N GLY A 65 -9.51 0.89 11.90
CA GLY A 65 -8.12 0.99 11.46
C GLY A 65 -7.77 -0.09 10.44
N LEU A 66 -8.09 -1.34 10.75
CA LEU A 66 -7.89 -2.47 9.82
C LEU A 66 -8.70 -2.27 8.53
N THR A 67 -9.94 -1.82 8.62
CA THR A 67 -10.78 -1.56 7.46
C THR A 67 -10.18 -0.50 6.53
N ILE A 68 -9.78 0.66 7.06
CA ILE A 68 -9.19 1.71 6.23
C ILE A 68 -7.82 1.28 5.66
N LYS A 69 -7.05 0.46 6.40
CA LYS A 69 -5.82 -0.14 5.88
C LYS A 69 -6.09 -1.03 4.67
N LEU A 70 -7.10 -1.88 4.71
CA LEU A 70 -7.49 -2.73 3.58
C LEU A 70 -7.93 -1.89 2.38
N VAL A 71 -8.77 -0.87 2.58
CA VAL A 71 -9.19 0.06 1.52
C VAL A 71 -7.99 0.76 0.89
N ASN A 72 -7.09 1.29 1.72
CA ASN A 72 -5.85 1.92 1.23
C ASN A 72 -4.99 0.95 0.42
N ASN A 73 -4.81 -0.28 0.90
CA ASN A 73 -3.98 -1.25 0.22
C ASN A 73 -4.60 -1.74 -1.09
N MET A 74 -5.93 -1.89 -1.17
CA MET A 74 -6.62 -2.15 -2.44
C MET A 74 -6.24 -1.10 -3.50
N ILE A 75 -6.31 0.17 -3.16
CA ILE A 75 -5.97 1.27 -4.08
C ILE A 75 -4.48 1.21 -4.45
N ALA A 76 -3.60 1.13 -3.45
CA ALA A 76 -2.16 1.20 -3.65
C ALA A 76 -1.61 0.00 -4.45
N ILE A 77 -2.08 -1.21 -4.16
CA ILE A 77 -1.64 -2.44 -4.80
C ILE A 77 -2.16 -2.51 -6.23
N SER A 78 -3.42 -2.10 -6.47
CA SER A 78 -3.97 -2.04 -7.83
C SER A 78 -3.28 -0.98 -8.70
N ALA A 79 -2.85 0.14 -8.12
CA ALA A 79 -2.20 1.22 -8.86
C ALA A 79 -0.79 0.86 -9.35
N ALA A 80 -0.02 0.07 -8.60
CA ALA A 80 1.37 -0.19 -8.94
C ALA A 80 1.58 -0.85 -10.31
N PRO A 81 0.93 -1.97 -10.67
CA PRO A 81 1.06 -2.57 -11.99
C PRO A 81 0.54 -1.64 -13.10
N VAL A 82 -0.56 -0.93 -12.86
CA VAL A 82 -1.15 0.01 -13.84
C VAL A 82 -0.17 1.14 -14.16
N VAL A 83 0.49 1.71 -13.16
CA VAL A 83 1.49 2.77 -13.38
C VAL A 83 2.69 2.24 -14.16
N LEU A 84 3.21 1.05 -13.81
CA LEU A 84 4.34 0.45 -14.53
C LEU A 84 3.99 0.16 -16.00
N GLU A 85 2.79 -0.34 -16.27
CA GLU A 85 2.32 -0.54 -17.64
C GLU A 85 2.20 0.77 -18.40
N ALA A 86 1.60 1.80 -17.79
CA ALA A 86 1.45 3.13 -18.40
C ALA A 86 2.82 3.76 -18.75
N LEU A 87 3.80 3.68 -17.85
CA LEU A 87 5.15 4.16 -18.10
C LEU A 87 5.82 3.40 -19.25
N ARG A 88 5.66 2.07 -19.32
CA ARG A 88 6.17 1.25 -20.43
C ARG A 88 5.55 1.62 -21.77
N ILE A 89 4.26 1.94 -21.81
CA ILE A 89 3.58 2.40 -23.02
C ILE A 89 4.23 3.71 -23.51
N GLY A 90 4.46 4.67 -22.62
CA GLY A 90 5.11 5.92 -22.97
C GLY A 90 6.56 5.72 -23.45
N LEU A 91 7.33 4.88 -22.76
CA LEU A 91 8.70 4.51 -23.17
C LEU A 91 8.73 3.89 -24.58
N ALA A 92 7.77 3.02 -24.88
CA ALA A 92 7.64 2.41 -26.20
C ALA A 92 7.29 3.43 -27.32
N GLN A 93 6.77 4.60 -26.94
CA GLN A 93 6.53 5.73 -27.84
C GLN A 93 7.69 6.74 -27.86
N GLY A 94 8.81 6.42 -27.23
CA GLY A 94 10.00 7.28 -27.19
C GLY A 94 9.91 8.47 -26.23
N MET A 95 8.99 8.42 -25.24
CA MET A 95 8.90 9.46 -24.24
C MET A 95 9.98 9.28 -23.18
N ASP A 96 10.48 10.39 -22.65
CA ASP A 96 11.38 10.42 -21.53
C ASP A 96 10.65 10.09 -20.22
N LEU A 97 11.25 9.19 -19.41
CA LEU A 97 10.65 8.71 -18.17
C LEU A 97 10.47 9.82 -17.13
N SER A 98 11.46 10.68 -16.97
CA SER A 98 11.44 11.78 -16.00
C SER A 98 10.32 12.76 -16.32
N THR A 99 10.21 13.13 -17.60
CA THR A 99 9.11 13.97 -18.11
C THR A 99 7.75 13.35 -17.88
N MET A 100 7.58 12.03 -18.15
CA MET A 100 6.32 11.35 -17.91
C MET A 100 5.92 11.37 -16.44
N VAL A 101 6.86 11.06 -15.55
CA VAL A 101 6.59 11.05 -14.10
C VAL A 101 6.24 12.45 -13.60
N ASP A 102 6.92 13.49 -14.05
CA ASP A 102 6.64 14.88 -13.67
C ASP A 102 5.24 15.33 -14.10
N VAL A 103 4.84 14.99 -15.33
CA VAL A 103 3.49 15.27 -15.84
C VAL A 103 2.42 14.49 -15.09
N ILE A 104 2.64 13.20 -14.87
CA ILE A 104 1.69 12.35 -14.12
C ILE A 104 1.53 12.86 -12.69
N ARG A 105 2.63 13.22 -12.02
CA ARG A 105 2.63 13.75 -10.65
C ARG A 105 1.81 15.03 -10.52
N ALA A 106 1.86 15.90 -11.55
CA ALA A 106 1.09 17.14 -11.58
C ALA A 106 -0.35 16.97 -12.10
N SER A 107 -0.75 15.75 -12.47
CA SER A 107 -2.02 15.45 -13.13
C SER A 107 -2.88 14.48 -12.33
N SER A 108 -4.08 14.18 -12.84
CA SER A 108 -5.04 13.27 -12.19
C SER A 108 -4.60 11.80 -12.10
N GLY A 109 -3.55 11.40 -12.84
CA GLY A 109 -2.97 10.06 -12.80
C GLY A 109 -1.99 9.83 -11.65
N ASN A 110 -1.76 10.85 -10.80
CA ASN A 110 -0.83 10.74 -9.69
C ASN A 110 -1.23 9.64 -8.69
N THR A 111 -0.24 8.89 -8.23
CA THR A 111 -0.39 7.79 -7.27
C THR A 111 0.74 7.84 -6.24
N TRP A 112 0.70 6.97 -5.22
CA TRP A 112 1.80 6.84 -4.27
C TRP A 112 3.16 6.55 -4.94
N LEU A 113 3.14 5.84 -6.08
CA LEU A 113 4.36 5.47 -6.81
C LEU A 113 5.01 6.66 -7.52
N THR A 114 4.20 7.61 -8.00
CA THR A 114 4.65 8.79 -8.74
C THR A 114 4.79 10.03 -7.87
N GLN A 115 4.06 10.12 -6.76
CA GLN A 115 4.07 11.26 -5.84
C GLN A 115 5.46 11.53 -5.27
N GLU A 116 6.08 10.51 -4.71
CA GLU A 116 7.42 10.57 -4.11
C GLU A 116 8.37 9.71 -4.97
N TRP A 117 8.53 10.09 -6.24
CA TRP A 117 9.22 9.29 -7.24
C TRP A 117 10.64 8.85 -6.82
N ASP A 118 11.41 9.73 -6.18
CA ASP A 118 12.76 9.38 -5.76
C ASP A 118 12.79 8.30 -4.69
N GLN A 119 11.86 8.33 -3.74
CA GLN A 119 11.73 7.27 -2.74
C GLN A 119 11.21 5.96 -3.37
N SER A 120 10.21 6.08 -4.25
CA SER A 120 9.68 4.94 -4.99
C SER A 120 10.76 4.28 -5.84
N LYS A 121 11.54 5.06 -6.57
CA LYS A 121 12.68 4.60 -7.37
C LYS A 121 13.70 3.84 -6.53
N MET A 122 14.07 4.36 -5.35
CA MET A 122 15.00 3.66 -4.43
C MET A 122 14.43 2.32 -3.97
N PHE A 123 13.15 2.27 -3.59
CA PHE A 123 12.48 1.03 -3.21
C PHE A 123 12.45 0.02 -4.37
N LEU A 124 12.10 0.46 -5.57
CA LEU A 124 12.03 -0.37 -6.76
C LEU A 124 13.41 -0.92 -7.15
N GLN A 125 14.46 -0.10 -7.07
CA GLN A 125 15.85 -0.53 -7.30
C GLN A 125 16.31 -1.56 -6.26
N PHE A 126 15.94 -1.37 -5.01
CA PHE A 126 16.22 -2.32 -3.95
C PHE A 126 15.50 -3.65 -4.19
N ALA A 127 14.21 -3.62 -4.55
CA ALA A 127 13.41 -4.80 -4.85
C ALA A 127 13.96 -5.61 -6.06
N LEU A 128 14.56 -4.95 -7.05
CA LEU A 128 15.24 -5.64 -8.15
C LEU A 128 16.53 -6.34 -7.73
N ARG A 129 17.25 -5.78 -6.76
CA ARG A 129 18.52 -6.36 -6.27
C ARG A 129 18.32 -7.53 -5.32
N ASP A 130 17.22 -7.51 -4.58
CA ASP A 130 16.83 -8.55 -3.63
C ASP A 130 15.47 -9.15 -4.00
N PRO A 131 15.45 -10.30 -4.71
CA PRO A 131 14.22 -10.95 -5.15
C PRO A 131 13.22 -11.22 -4.02
N SER A 132 13.71 -11.47 -2.79
CA SER A 132 12.85 -11.75 -1.65
C SER A 132 11.95 -10.57 -1.27
N GLN A 133 12.40 -9.34 -1.54
CA GLN A 133 11.61 -8.12 -1.31
C GLN A 133 10.42 -8.04 -2.28
N LEU A 134 10.64 -8.41 -3.53
CA LEU A 134 9.60 -8.41 -4.54
C LEU A 134 8.59 -9.54 -4.30
N GLU A 135 9.07 -10.73 -3.93
CA GLU A 135 8.23 -11.85 -3.49
C GLU A 135 7.36 -11.46 -2.30
N GLY A 136 7.97 -10.83 -1.28
CA GLY A 136 7.26 -10.34 -0.10
C GLY A 136 6.22 -9.26 -0.44
N PHE A 137 6.52 -8.35 -1.37
CA PHE A 137 5.59 -7.32 -1.84
C PHE A 137 4.38 -7.94 -2.54
N VAL A 138 4.61 -8.84 -3.50
CA VAL A 138 3.53 -9.52 -4.25
C VAL A 138 2.68 -10.39 -3.32
N ALA A 139 3.31 -11.21 -2.47
CA ALA A 139 2.61 -12.09 -1.55
C ALA A 139 1.77 -11.30 -0.52
N THR A 140 2.32 -10.23 0.04
CA THR A 140 1.58 -9.36 0.96
C THR A 140 0.44 -8.66 0.24
N GLY A 141 0.67 -8.20 -1.00
CA GLY A 141 -0.34 -7.60 -1.84
C GLY A 141 -1.53 -8.53 -2.08
N LEU A 142 -1.27 -9.74 -2.56
CA LEU A 142 -2.31 -10.76 -2.79
C LEU A 142 -3.10 -11.07 -1.52
N LYS A 143 -2.40 -11.35 -0.41
CA LYS A 143 -3.04 -11.62 0.89
C LYS A 143 -3.98 -10.47 1.31
N ASP A 144 -3.55 -9.22 1.19
CA ASP A 144 -4.36 -8.06 1.60
C ASP A 144 -5.56 -7.87 0.65
N MET A 145 -5.39 -8.11 -0.65
CA MET A 145 -6.49 -8.06 -1.62
C MET A 145 -7.53 -9.17 -1.38
N GLU A 146 -7.12 -10.38 -1.02
CA GLU A 146 -8.03 -11.47 -0.63
C GLU A 146 -8.81 -11.14 0.64
N LEU A 147 -8.17 -10.47 1.62
CA LEU A 147 -8.85 -9.97 2.81
C LEU A 147 -9.91 -8.92 2.47
N VAL A 148 -9.62 -8.02 1.51
CA VAL A 148 -10.61 -7.06 0.99
C VAL A 148 -11.77 -7.82 0.32
N ALA A 149 -11.48 -8.84 -0.49
CA ALA A 149 -12.51 -9.64 -1.16
C ALA A 149 -13.43 -10.34 -0.15
N SER A 150 -12.85 -10.92 0.91
CA SER A 150 -13.61 -11.51 2.01
C SER A 150 -14.48 -10.49 2.74
N THR A 151 -13.98 -9.28 2.94
CA THR A 151 -14.73 -8.17 3.56
C THR A 151 -15.89 -7.71 2.66
N CYS A 152 -15.65 -7.60 1.36
CA CYS A 152 -16.70 -7.29 0.38
C CYS A 152 -17.80 -8.36 0.38
N ALA A 153 -17.43 -9.63 0.36
CA ALA A 153 -18.39 -10.75 0.39
C ALA A 153 -19.25 -10.72 1.66
N ALA A 154 -18.65 -10.49 2.82
CA ALA A 154 -19.36 -10.38 4.10
C ALA A 154 -20.33 -9.19 4.14
N ALA A 155 -20.00 -8.09 3.43
CA ALA A 155 -20.82 -6.89 3.34
C ALA A 155 -21.83 -6.91 2.16
N GLY A 156 -21.83 -7.96 1.33
CA GLY A 156 -22.66 -8.04 0.14
C GLY A 156 -22.29 -7.01 -0.96
N ILE A 157 -21.02 -6.59 -0.98
CA ILE A 157 -20.52 -5.61 -1.98
C ILE A 157 -19.95 -6.39 -3.16
N ASP A 158 -20.46 -6.08 -4.37
CA ASP A 158 -19.84 -6.53 -5.61
C ASP A 158 -18.66 -5.62 -5.98
N ALA A 159 -17.47 -6.21 -6.12
CA ALA A 159 -16.23 -5.50 -6.37
C ALA A 159 -15.47 -6.09 -7.57
N PRO A 160 -15.99 -5.96 -8.80
CA PRO A 160 -15.42 -6.60 -9.99
C PRO A 160 -13.99 -6.13 -10.30
N LEU A 161 -13.65 -4.86 -10.04
CA LEU A 161 -12.30 -4.34 -10.25
C LEU A 161 -11.29 -4.94 -9.26
N LEU A 162 -11.70 -5.21 -8.02
CA LEU A 162 -10.87 -5.92 -7.04
C LEU A 162 -10.52 -7.33 -7.55
N HIS A 163 -11.52 -8.09 -7.98
CA HIS A 163 -11.31 -9.43 -8.51
C HIS A 163 -10.45 -9.42 -9.78
N HIS A 164 -10.62 -8.41 -10.63
CA HIS A 164 -9.75 -8.23 -11.80
C HIS A 164 -8.30 -7.94 -11.39
N SER A 165 -8.09 -7.06 -10.42
CA SER A 165 -6.75 -6.72 -9.91
C SER A 165 -6.06 -7.91 -9.26
N ILE A 166 -6.78 -8.75 -8.51
CA ILE A 166 -6.24 -10.00 -7.94
C ILE A 166 -5.73 -10.91 -9.05
N ARG A 167 -6.60 -11.22 -10.02
CA ARG A 167 -6.22 -12.09 -11.17
C ARG A 167 -5.04 -11.52 -11.94
N ALA A 168 -5.04 -10.22 -12.23
CA ALA A 168 -3.95 -9.57 -12.95
C ALA A 168 -2.63 -9.68 -12.19
N LEU A 169 -2.65 -9.54 -10.87
CA LEU A 169 -1.46 -9.67 -10.02
C LEU A 169 -0.97 -11.12 -9.95
N GLU A 170 -1.87 -12.10 -9.89
CA GLU A 170 -1.56 -13.53 -9.95
C GLU A 170 -0.93 -13.93 -11.29
N GLU A 171 -1.53 -13.50 -12.41
CA GLU A 171 -1.06 -13.76 -13.76
C GLU A 171 0.30 -13.10 -14.04
N LEU A 172 0.48 -11.87 -13.58
CA LEU A 172 1.75 -11.15 -13.68
C LEU A 172 2.85 -11.86 -12.88
N GLY A 173 2.51 -12.29 -11.66
CA GLY A 173 3.44 -12.94 -10.74
C GLY A 173 4.67 -12.08 -10.41
N VAL A 174 5.60 -12.65 -9.68
CA VAL A 174 6.86 -11.98 -9.30
C VAL A 174 7.72 -11.66 -10.52
N GLU A 175 7.85 -12.59 -11.46
CA GLU A 175 8.70 -12.43 -12.65
C GLU A 175 8.17 -11.40 -13.63
N GLY A 176 6.85 -11.36 -13.87
CA GLY A 176 6.25 -10.34 -14.72
C GLY A 176 6.35 -8.95 -14.10
N PHE A 177 6.12 -8.83 -12.79
CA PHE A 177 6.30 -7.58 -12.06
C PHE A 177 7.77 -7.11 -12.14
N ARG A 178 8.72 -8.02 -11.93
CA ARG A 178 10.16 -7.78 -12.05
C ARG A 178 10.55 -7.30 -13.44
N SER A 179 10.05 -7.95 -14.49
CA SER A 179 10.31 -7.57 -15.88
C SER A 179 9.80 -6.16 -16.21
N ASN A 180 8.56 -5.84 -15.78
CA ASN A 180 7.99 -4.52 -15.97
C ASN A 180 8.81 -3.45 -15.26
N LEU A 181 9.23 -3.75 -14.05
CA LEU A 181 10.04 -2.86 -13.22
C LEU A 181 11.44 -2.64 -13.81
N ALA A 182 12.10 -3.70 -14.27
CA ALA A 182 13.41 -3.62 -14.91
C ALA A 182 13.36 -2.69 -16.13
N THR A 183 12.39 -2.87 -17.02
CA THR A 183 12.20 -2.04 -18.21
C THR A 183 12.08 -0.54 -17.85
N VAL A 184 11.31 -0.21 -16.81
CA VAL A 184 11.15 1.19 -16.37
C VAL A 184 12.44 1.75 -15.78
N LEU A 185 13.17 0.96 -14.98
CA LEU A 185 14.40 1.43 -14.33
C LEU A 185 15.62 1.46 -15.26
N GLU A 186 15.66 0.62 -16.31
CA GLU A 186 16.70 0.69 -17.34
C GLU A 186 16.64 2.00 -18.12
N ALA A 187 15.45 2.54 -18.35
CA ALA A 187 15.28 3.84 -18.99
C ALA A 187 15.93 5.00 -18.21
N LEU A 188 16.05 4.89 -16.86
CA LEU A 188 16.73 5.89 -16.03
C LEU A 188 18.26 5.90 -16.17
N GLN A 189 18.86 4.86 -16.76
CA GLN A 189 20.30 4.75 -16.94
C GLN A 189 20.74 5.25 -18.31
N SER A 190 19.78 5.56 -19.17
CA SER A 190 20.01 5.97 -20.55
C SER A 190 19.97 7.50 -20.74
N ASP A 191 19.59 8.22 -19.67
CA ASP A 191 19.62 9.70 -19.53
C ASP A 191 20.86 10.14 -18.74
#